data_f3994d3ab194c8a87a6ee7ace48189a8
#
_entry.id   f3994d3ab194c8a87a6ee7ace48189a8
#
_cell.length_a   1.000
_cell.length_b   1.000
_cell.length_c   1.000
_cell.angle_alpha   90.00
_cell.angle_beta   90.00
_cell.angle_gamma   90.00
#
_symmetry.space_group_name_H-M   'P 1'
#
loop_
_entity.id
_entity.type
_entity.pdbx_description
1 polymer ?
#
loop_
_entity_poly.entity_id
_entity_poly.type
_entity_poly.pdbx_seq_one_letter_code
_entity_poly.pdbx_strand_id
1 'polypeptide(L)'
;MTDLTNDNRGGAPEESCEFEESQESRESREEPEDTSGQASGPETWEEDDIDGQVPEIASERPGRDGEKYKKDNKDNKDNKDKKGKKDPVREVASWVFTLSLAVIIALLIRSFVFIIVQVDGSSMRDTLHDENRLFVWRAGYIFDSPQRGDIVICHYPRNVGTHKANDNYVKRVIGLPGETVSISKGYVYINGDRLEEPYISENRRKIEDMQPVTLGEDEYFVMGDNRINSKDSRYVGPLKRDDILGKAVFKVWPFDEMGQIEE
;
A
#
# COMPACT_ATOMS: atom_id res chain seq x y z
N MET A 1 -55.16 -24.21 -56.07
CA MET A 1 -56.25 -24.28 -55.12
C MET A 1 -55.62 -24.00 -53.79
N THR A 2 -55.74 -22.93 -53.22
CA THR A 2 -56.48 -21.75 -52.82
C THR A 2 -55.53 -21.05 -51.83
N ASP A 3 -54.95 -19.99 -52.18
CA ASP A 3 -55.26 -18.60 -51.91
C ASP A 3 -55.94 -18.33 -50.55
N LEU A 4 -55.29 -17.59 -49.70
CA LEU A 4 -55.88 -16.61 -48.78
C LEU A 4 -54.83 -15.70 -48.17
N THR A 5 -54.74 -14.51 -48.76
CA THR A 5 -54.26 -13.28 -48.24
C THR A 5 -54.92 -12.90 -46.89
N ASN A 6 -54.16 -12.40 -45.96
CA ASN A 6 -54.68 -11.45 -44.97
C ASN A 6 -53.70 -10.36 -44.69
N ASP A 7 -54.05 -9.21 -45.21
CA ASP A 7 -53.52 -7.87 -44.99
C ASP A 7 -54.15 -7.35 -43.65
N ASN A 8 -53.35 -6.91 -42.74
CA ASN A 8 -53.86 -6.02 -41.67
C ASN A 8 -52.86 -4.93 -41.34
N ARG A 9 -53.14 -3.80 -41.94
CA ARG A 9 -52.59 -2.49 -41.60
C ARG A 9 -53.29 -1.95 -40.33
N GLY A 10 -52.53 -1.41 -39.45
CA GLY A 10 -52.96 -0.57 -38.33
C GLY A 10 -51.73 -0.07 -37.60
N GLY A 11 -51.24 1.10 -37.87
CA GLY A 11 -51.80 2.37 -37.41
C GLY A 11 -51.04 2.78 -36.12
N ALA A 12 -50.01 3.60 -36.27
CA ALA A 12 -49.31 4.29 -35.17
C ALA A 12 -50.30 5.26 -34.47
N PRO A 13 -50.00 5.65 -33.23
CA PRO A 13 -49.96 7.07 -32.99
C PRO A 13 -48.61 7.57 -32.46
N GLU A 14 -48.12 8.59 -33.11
CA GLU A 14 -47.16 9.57 -32.59
C GLU A 14 -47.77 10.25 -31.36
N GLU A 15 -47.14 10.13 -30.21
CA GLU A 15 -47.34 11.07 -29.11
C GLU A 15 -46.07 11.89 -28.95
N SER A 16 -46.21 13.10 -29.47
CA SER A 16 -45.38 14.26 -29.18
C SER A 16 -45.59 14.66 -27.73
N CYS A 17 -44.59 14.55 -26.89
CA CYS A 17 -44.54 15.24 -25.60
C CYS A 17 -43.68 16.49 -25.74
N GLU A 18 -44.38 17.58 -25.61
CA GLU A 18 -43.89 18.95 -25.57
C GLU A 18 -42.94 19.15 -24.39
N PHE A 19 -41.90 19.88 -24.72
CA PHE A 19 -40.88 20.39 -23.82
C PHE A 19 -41.46 21.63 -23.10
N GLU A 20 -41.82 21.50 -21.84
CA GLU A 20 -42.09 22.66 -20.99
C GLU A 20 -40.80 23.19 -20.38
N GLU A 21 -40.39 24.30 -20.90
CA GLU A 21 -39.41 25.25 -20.41
C GLU A 21 -40.03 26.02 -19.24
N SER A 22 -39.58 25.73 -18.01
CA SER A 22 -39.91 26.61 -16.86
C SER A 22 -38.66 27.35 -16.44
N GLN A 23 -38.71 28.62 -16.80
CA GLN A 23 -37.81 29.69 -16.36
C GLN A 23 -37.97 29.98 -14.86
N GLU A 24 -36.83 30.39 -14.32
CA GLU A 24 -36.66 31.54 -13.41
C GLU A 24 -36.89 31.33 -11.90
N SER A 25 -35.80 31.35 -11.18
CA SER A 25 -35.66 32.21 -10.01
C SER A 25 -34.20 32.55 -9.75
N ARG A 26 -33.84 33.75 -10.17
CA ARG A 26 -32.71 34.53 -9.64
C ARG A 26 -33.06 34.90 -8.21
N GLU A 27 -32.22 34.57 -7.27
CA GLU A 27 -32.12 35.39 -6.06
C GLU A 27 -30.66 35.56 -5.63
N SER A 28 -30.35 36.75 -5.55
CA SER A 28 -29.21 37.57 -5.29
C SER A 28 -28.59 37.40 -3.92
N ARG A 29 -27.25 37.46 -3.91
CA ARG A 29 -26.41 38.30 -3.02
C ARG A 29 -26.50 38.05 -1.53
N GLU A 30 -25.35 37.71 -0.99
CA GLU A 30 -24.69 38.55 0.03
C GLU A 30 -23.27 38.03 0.28
N GLU A 31 -22.27 38.84 -0.04
CA GLU A 31 -20.94 38.82 0.53
C GLU A 31 -20.99 39.44 1.92
N PRO A 32 -20.22 38.99 2.88
CA PRO A 32 -19.74 39.88 3.92
C PRO A 32 -18.23 40.10 3.84
N GLU A 33 -17.96 41.33 3.96
CA GLU A 33 -16.79 42.13 4.12
C GLU A 33 -15.58 41.55 4.85
N ASP A 34 -14.47 41.90 4.26
CA ASP A 34 -13.13 42.16 4.76
C ASP A 34 -13.08 42.68 6.21
N THR A 35 -12.37 41.94 7.07
CA THR A 35 -11.73 42.51 8.25
C THR A 35 -10.27 42.13 8.28
N SER A 36 -9.48 43.11 7.92
CA SER A 36 -8.04 43.23 8.17
C SER A 36 -7.65 42.90 9.62
N GLY A 37 -6.67 42.05 9.81
CA GLY A 37 -6.10 41.74 11.12
C GLY A 37 -4.66 41.20 11.01
N GLN A 38 -3.75 42.12 10.85
CA GLN A 38 -2.36 42.17 11.33
C GLN A 38 -1.54 40.90 11.33
N ALA A 39 -0.50 40.97 10.50
CA ALA A 39 0.75 40.24 10.55
C ALA A 39 1.41 40.34 11.93
N SER A 40 1.81 39.20 12.50
CA SER A 40 2.89 39.14 13.47
C SER A 40 3.97 38.24 12.86
N GLY A 41 5.14 38.83 12.74
CA GLY A 41 6.34 38.24 12.16
C GLY A 41 7.00 37.16 13.02
N PRO A 42 8.05 36.54 12.51
CA PRO A 42 8.70 35.38 13.14
C PRO A 42 9.49 35.78 14.38
N GLU A 43 9.27 35.07 15.45
CA GLU A 43 10.11 35.14 16.65
C GLU A 43 11.46 34.50 16.35
N THR A 44 12.46 35.33 16.38
CA THR A 44 13.89 34.96 16.40
C THR A 44 14.22 34.48 17.80
N TRP A 45 14.73 33.28 17.93
CA TRP A 45 15.33 32.77 19.15
C TRP A 45 16.76 33.32 19.24
N GLU A 46 16.98 34.18 20.21
CA GLU A 46 18.30 34.70 20.57
C GLU A 46 19.08 33.60 21.29
N GLU A 47 20.32 33.40 20.84
CA GLU A 47 21.35 32.62 21.50
C GLU A 47 21.83 33.42 22.74
N ASP A 48 21.56 32.94 23.93
CA ASP A 48 22.18 33.45 25.15
C ASP A 48 23.56 32.83 25.34
N ASP A 49 24.58 33.62 25.04
CA ASP A 49 25.94 33.41 25.42
C ASP A 49 26.05 33.50 26.96
N ILE A 50 26.32 32.40 27.63
CA ILE A 50 26.74 32.39 29.03
C ILE A 50 28.25 32.22 29.06
N ASP A 51 28.92 33.36 29.15
CA ASP A 51 30.30 33.53 29.58
C ASP A 51 30.37 33.28 31.10
N GLY A 52 31.07 32.24 31.53
CA GLY A 52 31.20 31.83 32.91
C GLY A 52 32.62 31.36 33.24
N GLN A 53 33.44 32.31 33.42
CA GLN A 53 34.70 32.36 34.15
C GLN A 53 35.07 31.14 34.97
N VAL A 54 36.24 30.61 34.64
CA VAL A 54 37.06 29.69 35.44
C VAL A 54 37.78 30.52 36.52
N PRO A 55 37.73 30.19 37.79
CA PRO A 55 38.67 30.72 38.77
C PRO A 55 39.91 29.83 38.86
N GLU A 56 40.99 30.41 38.46
CA GLU A 56 42.37 30.06 38.73
C GLU A 56 42.63 30.25 40.24
N ILE A 57 43.00 29.20 40.96
CA ILE A 57 43.58 29.32 42.29
C ILE A 57 44.96 28.71 42.28
N ALA A 58 45.90 29.60 42.47
CA ALA A 58 47.33 29.42 42.58
C ALA A 58 47.75 28.60 43.79
N SER A 59 48.82 27.87 43.53
CA SER A 59 49.99 27.58 44.34
C SER A 59 49.92 27.78 45.86
N GLU A 60 50.31 26.76 46.56
CA GLU A 60 51.40 26.87 47.53
C GLU A 60 51.87 25.47 47.98
N ARG A 61 53.17 25.21 47.79
CA ARG A 61 53.94 24.24 48.57
C ARG A 61 54.54 25.00 49.72
N PRO A 62 54.73 24.38 50.91
CA PRO A 62 56.05 23.82 51.17
C PRO A 62 56.06 22.55 52.06
N GLY A 63 57.03 21.74 51.79
CA GLY A 63 58.06 21.32 52.66
C GLY A 63 57.89 20.17 53.64
N ARG A 64 58.65 19.09 53.38
CA ARG A 64 59.52 18.40 54.33
C ARG A 64 58.83 17.67 55.52
N ASP A 65 58.93 16.39 55.55
CA ASP A 65 59.94 15.64 56.26
C ASP A 65 59.68 14.13 56.14
N GLY A 66 60.74 13.42 56.01
CA GLY A 66 60.80 12.00 55.75
C GLY A 66 60.40 11.14 56.94
N GLU A 67 59.86 10.02 56.58
CA GLU A 67 60.11 8.81 57.36
C GLU A 67 60.06 7.56 56.49
N LYS A 68 61.12 6.84 56.56
CA LYS A 68 61.32 5.54 56.00
C LYS A 68 60.39 4.52 56.69
N TYR A 69 59.47 3.96 55.93
CA TYR A 69 58.98 2.63 56.29
C TYR A 69 59.27 1.66 55.16
N LYS A 70 60.31 0.88 55.34
CA LYS A 70 60.42 -0.42 54.75
C LYS A 70 59.35 -1.28 55.30
N LYS A 71 58.50 -1.88 54.44
CA LYS A 71 58.12 -3.25 54.69
C LYS A 71 57.28 -3.79 53.50
N ASP A 72 57.83 -4.79 52.99
CA ASP A 72 57.25 -6.07 52.62
C ASP A 72 56.48 -6.10 51.34
N ASN A 73 57.32 -6.24 50.33
CA ASN A 73 56.99 -6.93 49.13
C ASN A 73 56.69 -8.38 49.42
N LYS A 74 55.39 -8.70 49.64
CA LYS A 74 54.99 -10.09 49.78
C LYS A 74 53.66 -10.26 49.04
N ASP A 75 53.77 -11.04 47.97
CA ASP A 75 52.71 -11.83 47.41
C ASP A 75 51.58 -11.12 46.69
N ASN A 76 51.91 -10.56 45.54
CA ASN A 76 50.93 -10.35 44.48
C ASN A 76 51.31 -11.14 43.25
N LYS A 77 51.48 -12.42 43.47
CA LYS A 77 51.78 -13.38 42.43
C LYS A 77 50.78 -14.52 42.57
N ASP A 78 49.56 -14.32 42.13
CA ASP A 78 48.60 -15.40 41.86
C ASP A 78 47.22 -14.83 41.42
N ASN A 79 47.22 -13.92 40.46
CA ASN A 79 45.96 -13.62 39.78
C ASN A 79 46.15 -13.74 38.26
N LYS A 80 46.91 -14.75 37.88
CA LYS A 80 47.07 -15.16 36.50
C LYS A 80 46.26 -16.44 36.30
N ASP A 81 45.34 -16.35 35.36
CA ASP A 81 44.67 -17.49 34.75
C ASP A 81 43.52 -18.17 35.55
N LYS A 82 42.53 -17.40 35.97
CA LYS A 82 41.16 -17.95 35.93
C LYS A 82 40.56 -17.66 34.54
N LYS A 83 41.16 -18.21 33.51
CA LYS A 83 40.47 -18.56 32.28
C LYS A 83 39.44 -19.63 32.69
N GLY A 84 38.23 -19.15 33.08
CA GLY A 84 37.15 -20.05 33.46
C GLY A 84 36.97 -21.04 32.31
N LYS A 85 37.14 -22.33 32.59
CA LYS A 85 36.71 -23.37 31.69
C LYS A 85 35.28 -23.05 31.31
N LYS A 86 35.07 -22.55 30.10
CA LYS A 86 33.74 -22.37 29.55
C LYS A 86 33.11 -23.75 29.54
N ASP A 87 32.09 -23.93 30.37
CA ASP A 87 31.37 -25.19 30.43
C ASP A 87 30.83 -25.46 29.02
N PRO A 88 31.25 -26.55 28.35
CA PRO A 88 30.87 -26.84 26.98
C PRO A 88 29.34 -26.88 26.82
N VAL A 89 28.62 -27.25 27.88
CA VAL A 89 27.16 -27.28 27.91
C VAL A 89 26.57 -25.89 27.80
N ARG A 90 27.13 -24.88 28.44
CA ARG A 90 26.65 -23.46 28.34
C ARG A 90 26.94 -22.88 26.98
N GLU A 91 28.05 -23.25 26.36
CA GLU A 91 28.44 -22.82 25.02
C GLU A 91 27.47 -23.40 23.97
N VAL A 92 27.22 -24.71 24.03
CA VAL A 92 26.25 -25.43 23.18
C VAL A 92 24.82 -24.83 23.40
N ALA A 93 24.41 -24.63 24.64
CA ALA A 93 23.11 -24.04 24.96
C ALA A 93 22.94 -22.62 24.36
N SER A 94 24.00 -21.81 24.40
CA SER A 94 24.00 -20.47 23.77
C SER A 94 23.85 -20.55 22.26
N TRP A 95 24.55 -21.47 21.60
CA TRP A 95 24.41 -21.69 20.16
C TRP A 95 23.00 -22.15 19.76
N VAL A 96 22.46 -23.12 20.52
CA VAL A 96 21.09 -23.61 20.29
C VAL A 96 20.06 -22.49 20.47
N PHE A 97 20.22 -21.68 21.52
CA PHE A 97 19.34 -20.52 21.75
C PHE A 97 19.41 -19.51 20.58
N THR A 98 20.61 -19.15 20.15
CA THR A 98 20.80 -18.20 19.03
C THR A 98 20.20 -18.74 17.74
N LEU A 99 20.43 -20.04 17.44
CA LEU A 99 19.87 -20.68 16.25
C LEU A 99 18.35 -20.74 16.33
N SER A 100 17.78 -21.10 17.48
CA SER A 100 16.33 -21.13 17.69
C SER A 100 15.71 -19.74 17.52
N LEU A 101 16.34 -18.71 18.07
CA LEU A 101 15.90 -17.32 17.92
C LEU A 101 15.93 -16.88 16.44
N ALA A 102 17.01 -17.21 15.72
CA ALA A 102 17.11 -16.91 14.30
C ALA A 102 16.02 -17.60 13.47
N VAL A 103 15.72 -18.87 13.77
CA VAL A 103 14.62 -19.60 13.10
C VAL A 103 13.27 -18.97 13.41
N ILE A 104 13.00 -18.59 14.67
CA ILE A 104 11.76 -17.92 15.05
C ILE A 104 11.61 -16.59 14.30
N ILE A 105 12.66 -15.78 14.25
CA ILE A 105 12.65 -14.50 13.53
C ILE A 105 12.40 -14.74 12.03
N ALA A 106 13.07 -15.72 11.43
CA ALA A 106 12.87 -16.06 10.02
C ALA A 106 11.42 -16.50 9.72
N LEU A 107 10.81 -17.30 10.62
CA LEU A 107 9.41 -17.71 10.49
C LEU A 107 8.45 -16.53 10.66
N LEU A 108 8.73 -15.60 11.56
CA LEU A 108 7.94 -14.38 11.73
C LEU A 108 8.02 -13.50 10.48
N ILE A 109 9.23 -13.26 9.96
CA ILE A 109 9.43 -12.51 8.71
C ILE A 109 8.65 -13.17 7.58
N ARG A 110 8.80 -14.48 7.38
CA ARG A 110 8.07 -15.22 6.36
C ARG A 110 6.55 -15.10 6.51
N SER A 111 6.05 -15.13 7.74
CA SER A 111 4.60 -15.12 8.00
C SER A 111 3.96 -13.75 7.81
N PHE A 112 4.66 -12.68 8.19
CA PHE A 112 4.08 -11.33 8.22
C PHE A 112 4.51 -10.45 7.04
N VAL A 113 5.68 -10.69 6.47
CA VAL A 113 6.27 -9.77 5.48
C VAL A 113 5.98 -10.21 4.06
N PHE A 114 6.07 -11.51 3.77
CA PHE A 114 6.00 -12.03 2.40
C PHE A 114 5.11 -13.25 2.29
N ILE A 115 4.41 -13.35 1.16
CA ILE A 115 3.76 -14.59 0.73
C ILE A 115 4.09 -14.87 -0.73
N ILE A 116 4.06 -16.13 -1.12
CA ILE A 116 4.10 -16.54 -2.52
C ILE A 116 2.69 -16.98 -2.89
N VAL A 117 2.14 -16.37 -3.94
CA VAL A 117 0.80 -16.66 -4.46
C VAL A 117 0.94 -17.19 -5.88
N GLN A 118 0.26 -18.27 -6.20
CA GLN A 118 0.12 -18.76 -7.56
C GLN A 118 -1.06 -18.06 -8.21
N VAL A 119 -0.87 -17.59 -9.44
CA VAL A 119 -1.93 -17.03 -10.28
C VAL A 119 -2.75 -18.19 -10.83
N ASP A 120 -4.06 -18.13 -10.61
CA ASP A 120 -5.03 -19.05 -11.17
C ASP A 120 -6.03 -18.26 -12.02
N GLY A 121 -6.06 -18.55 -13.30
CA GLY A 121 -6.95 -17.91 -14.26
C GLY A 121 -6.29 -16.84 -15.14
N SER A 122 -7.11 -16.25 -15.99
CA SER A 122 -6.67 -15.40 -17.11
C SER A 122 -7.03 -13.92 -16.96
N SER A 123 -7.46 -13.49 -15.76
CA SER A 123 -7.96 -12.12 -15.57
C SER A 123 -6.89 -11.03 -15.65
N MET A 124 -5.61 -11.40 -15.53
CA MET A 124 -4.46 -10.49 -15.62
C MET A 124 -3.61 -10.70 -16.87
N ARG A 125 -4.11 -11.48 -17.88
CA ARG A 125 -3.45 -11.53 -19.19
C ARG A 125 -3.50 -10.14 -19.83
N ASP A 126 -2.52 -9.63 -20.42
CA ASP A 126 -1.22 -10.09 -20.88
C ASP A 126 -0.07 -9.92 -19.86
N THR A 127 -0.32 -9.30 -18.71
CA THR A 127 0.71 -9.00 -17.70
C THR A 127 1.15 -10.24 -16.93
N LEU A 128 0.17 -11.07 -16.52
CA LEU A 128 0.40 -12.31 -15.77
C LEU A 128 -0.32 -13.48 -16.44
N HIS A 129 0.36 -14.61 -16.45
CA HIS A 129 -0.17 -15.87 -17.00
C HIS A 129 -0.57 -16.82 -15.87
N ASP A 130 -1.38 -17.79 -16.24
CA ASP A 130 -1.75 -18.89 -15.38
C ASP A 130 -0.50 -19.65 -14.89
N GLU A 131 -0.53 -20.16 -13.66
CA GLU A 131 0.59 -20.82 -12.99
C GLU A 131 1.80 -19.91 -12.64
N ASN A 132 1.82 -18.64 -13.02
CA ASN A 132 2.84 -17.73 -12.53
C ASN A 132 2.83 -17.71 -11.00
N ARG A 133 4.01 -17.73 -10.36
CA ARG A 133 4.14 -17.54 -8.92
C ARG A 133 4.68 -16.16 -8.63
N LEU A 134 3.95 -15.45 -7.80
CA LEU A 134 4.22 -14.06 -7.47
C LEU A 134 4.76 -13.96 -6.04
N PHE A 135 5.80 -13.20 -5.89
CA PHE A 135 6.27 -12.73 -4.60
C PHE A 135 5.45 -11.50 -4.22
N VAL A 136 4.73 -11.59 -3.11
CA VAL A 136 3.80 -10.56 -2.64
C VAL A 136 4.32 -9.96 -1.35
N TRP A 137 4.49 -8.65 -1.35
CA TRP A 137 4.92 -7.90 -0.20
C TRP A 137 3.72 -7.38 0.58
N ARG A 138 3.45 -8.00 1.73
CA ARG A 138 2.34 -7.64 2.60
C ARG A 138 2.67 -6.46 3.51
N ALA A 139 3.89 -6.44 4.05
CA ALA A 139 4.31 -5.41 5.00
C ALA A 139 4.39 -4.01 4.39
N GLY A 140 4.51 -3.88 3.07
CA GLY A 140 4.53 -2.59 2.40
C GLY A 140 3.30 -1.76 2.74
N TYR A 141 2.16 -2.39 2.73
CA TYR A 141 0.90 -1.72 3.00
C TYR A 141 0.55 -1.54 4.50
N ILE A 142 1.45 -1.91 5.41
CA ILE A 142 1.34 -1.53 6.83
C ILE A 142 1.74 -0.05 7.03
N PHE A 143 2.67 0.43 6.20
CA PHE A 143 3.27 1.76 6.31
C PHE A 143 2.87 2.69 5.16
N ASP A 144 2.32 2.13 4.08
CA ASP A 144 1.95 2.85 2.87
C ASP A 144 0.57 2.42 2.39
N SER A 145 0.00 3.19 1.46
CA SER A 145 -1.29 2.90 0.84
C SER A 145 -1.11 2.36 -0.57
N PRO A 146 -2.02 1.50 -1.06
CA PRO A 146 -2.00 1.06 -2.45
C PRO A 146 -2.00 2.25 -3.41
N GLN A 147 -1.13 2.21 -4.41
CA GLN A 147 -0.99 3.24 -5.43
C GLN A 147 -1.67 2.81 -6.73
N ARG A 148 -2.04 3.78 -7.56
CA ARG A 148 -2.56 3.48 -8.90
C ARG A 148 -1.51 2.73 -9.72
N GLY A 149 -1.92 1.67 -10.40
CA GLY A 149 -1.03 0.79 -11.16
C GLY A 149 -0.55 -0.43 -10.37
N ASP A 150 -0.55 -0.40 -9.04
CA ASP A 150 -0.13 -1.54 -8.22
C ASP A 150 -0.92 -2.79 -8.57
N ILE A 151 -0.21 -3.89 -8.78
CA ILE A 151 -0.83 -5.21 -8.88
C ILE A 151 -0.94 -5.79 -7.49
N VAL A 152 -2.18 -6.01 -7.04
CA VAL A 152 -2.49 -6.39 -5.66
C VAL A 152 -3.14 -7.76 -5.57
N ILE A 153 -2.92 -8.41 -4.43
CA ILE A 153 -3.70 -9.57 -4.02
C ILE A 153 -4.82 -9.06 -3.13
N CYS A 154 -6.05 -9.42 -3.47
CA CYS A 154 -7.23 -8.96 -2.73
C CYS A 154 -8.26 -10.07 -2.53
N HIS A 155 -9.14 -9.87 -1.55
CA HIS A 155 -10.36 -10.65 -1.34
C HIS A 155 -11.57 -9.89 -1.84
N TYR A 156 -12.60 -10.60 -2.27
CA TYR A 156 -13.89 -9.98 -2.54
C TYR A 156 -14.81 -10.09 -1.32
N PRO A 157 -15.68 -9.09 -1.09
CA PRO A 157 -16.64 -9.12 0.00
C PRO A 157 -17.50 -10.40 -0.05
N ARG A 158 -17.75 -11.00 1.09
CA ARG A 158 -18.46 -12.30 1.23
C ARG A 158 -19.88 -12.32 0.66
N ASN A 159 -20.50 -11.17 0.55
CA ASN A 159 -21.88 -11.00 0.08
C ASN A 159 -21.99 -10.86 -1.44
N VAL A 160 -20.89 -10.94 -2.17
CA VAL A 160 -20.87 -10.76 -3.63
C VAL A 160 -20.69 -12.10 -4.33
N GLY A 161 -21.80 -12.77 -4.61
CA GLY A 161 -21.83 -13.97 -5.46
C GLY A 161 -21.32 -15.25 -4.80
N THR A 162 -20.88 -16.23 -5.61
CA THR A 162 -20.46 -17.58 -5.20
C THR A 162 -19.00 -17.67 -4.75
N HIS A 163 -18.37 -16.54 -4.42
CA HIS A 163 -16.97 -16.53 -4.00
C HIS A 163 -16.80 -17.15 -2.61
N LYS A 164 -15.82 -18.04 -2.49
CA LYS A 164 -15.41 -18.53 -1.18
C LYS A 164 -14.74 -17.41 -0.40
N ALA A 165 -15.00 -17.35 0.88
CA ALA A 165 -14.57 -16.27 1.77
C ALA A 165 -13.05 -16.01 1.83
N ASN A 166 -12.25 -16.89 1.21
CA ASN A 166 -10.77 -16.85 1.27
C ASN A 166 -10.11 -16.98 -0.11
N ASP A 167 -10.87 -16.82 -1.20
CA ASP A 167 -10.25 -16.85 -2.53
C ASP A 167 -9.46 -15.57 -2.74
N ASN A 168 -8.19 -15.73 -3.09
CA ASN A 168 -7.30 -14.64 -3.44
C ASN A 168 -7.48 -14.29 -4.92
N TYR A 169 -7.66 -13.02 -5.21
CA TYR A 169 -7.72 -12.48 -6.57
C TYR A 169 -6.54 -11.57 -6.83
N VAL A 170 -6.00 -11.63 -8.03
CA VAL A 170 -4.95 -10.71 -8.49
C VAL A 170 -5.60 -9.67 -9.37
N LYS A 171 -5.43 -8.39 -9.05
CA LYS A 171 -6.01 -7.25 -9.79
C LYS A 171 -5.06 -6.06 -9.76
N ARG A 172 -5.28 -5.11 -10.67
CA ARG A 172 -4.59 -3.82 -10.71
C ARG A 172 -5.45 -2.75 -10.06
N VAL A 173 -4.83 -1.91 -9.24
CA VAL A 173 -5.45 -0.72 -8.66
C VAL A 173 -5.64 0.34 -9.74
N ILE A 174 -6.87 0.77 -9.94
CA ILE A 174 -7.27 1.74 -10.97
C ILE A 174 -7.74 3.04 -10.34
N GLY A 175 -8.63 2.99 -9.35
CA GLY A 175 -9.12 4.16 -8.63
C GLY A 175 -8.63 4.17 -7.19
N LEU A 176 -8.33 5.36 -6.68
CA LEU A 176 -7.86 5.63 -5.33
C LEU A 176 -8.98 6.26 -4.48
N PRO A 177 -8.86 6.25 -3.15
CA PRO A 177 -9.83 6.88 -2.26
C PRO A 177 -10.18 8.32 -2.65
N GLY A 178 -11.46 8.64 -2.62
CA GLY A 178 -11.99 9.96 -2.96
C GLY A 178 -12.12 10.27 -4.45
N GLU A 179 -11.68 9.39 -5.35
CA GLU A 179 -11.77 9.59 -6.78
C GLU A 179 -13.10 9.10 -7.36
N THR A 180 -13.48 9.69 -8.49
CA THR A 180 -14.62 9.23 -9.28
C THR A 180 -14.12 8.46 -10.49
N VAL A 181 -14.51 7.19 -10.57
CA VAL A 181 -14.16 6.27 -11.67
C VAL A 181 -15.36 6.09 -12.58
N SER A 182 -15.16 6.25 -13.89
CA SER A 182 -16.17 5.93 -14.89
C SER A 182 -15.54 5.22 -16.09
N ILE A 183 -16.36 4.55 -16.89
CA ILE A 183 -15.89 3.88 -18.11
C ILE A 183 -16.78 4.32 -19.26
N SER A 184 -16.16 4.74 -20.36
CA SER A 184 -16.87 5.06 -21.59
C SER A 184 -16.16 4.43 -22.78
N LYS A 185 -16.92 3.68 -23.57
CA LYS A 185 -16.43 2.93 -24.74
C LYS A 185 -15.22 2.05 -24.40
N GLY A 186 -15.19 1.51 -23.17
CA GLY A 186 -14.13 0.66 -22.66
C GLY A 186 -12.86 1.37 -22.18
N TYR A 187 -12.84 2.70 -22.18
CA TYR A 187 -11.76 3.52 -21.61
C TYR A 187 -12.13 3.99 -20.23
N VAL A 188 -11.18 3.91 -19.33
CA VAL A 188 -11.34 4.36 -17.93
C VAL A 188 -11.09 5.85 -17.82
N TYR A 189 -11.89 6.52 -17.01
CA TYR A 189 -11.75 7.93 -16.66
C TYR A 189 -11.70 8.08 -15.15
N ILE A 190 -10.75 8.88 -14.68
CA ILE A 190 -10.58 9.22 -13.27
C ILE A 190 -10.86 10.73 -13.14
N ASN A 191 -11.85 11.09 -12.34
CA ASN A 191 -12.27 12.48 -12.15
C ASN A 191 -12.60 13.21 -13.48
N GLY A 192 -13.00 12.46 -14.51
CA GLY A 192 -13.28 12.97 -15.85
C GLY A 192 -12.13 12.93 -16.83
N ASP A 193 -10.89 12.70 -16.38
CA ASP A 193 -9.72 12.57 -17.24
C ASP A 193 -9.47 11.12 -17.64
N ARG A 194 -9.17 10.89 -18.93
CA ARG A 194 -8.89 9.56 -19.44
C ARG A 194 -7.60 9.01 -18.85
N LEU A 195 -7.68 7.81 -18.27
CA LEU A 195 -6.51 7.08 -17.78
C LEU A 195 -5.76 6.43 -18.97
N GLU A 196 -4.45 6.67 -19.03
CA GLU A 196 -3.57 5.96 -19.96
C GLU A 196 -3.25 4.57 -19.40
N GLU A 197 -3.51 3.54 -20.22
CA GLU A 197 -3.41 2.14 -19.82
C GLU A 197 -2.56 1.36 -20.85
N PRO A 198 -1.23 1.58 -20.89
CA PRO A 198 -0.35 0.97 -21.88
C PRO A 198 -0.24 -0.56 -21.74
N TYR A 199 -0.55 -1.08 -20.55
CA TYR A 199 -0.54 -2.50 -20.23
C TYR A 199 -1.73 -3.29 -20.80
N ILE A 200 -2.71 -2.62 -21.42
CA ILE A 200 -3.88 -3.27 -22.02
C ILE A 200 -3.74 -3.30 -23.53
N SER A 201 -3.68 -4.49 -24.07
CA SER A 201 -3.78 -4.67 -25.52
C SER A 201 -5.22 -4.47 -26.02
N GLU A 202 -5.40 -3.90 -27.22
CA GLU A 202 -6.72 -3.56 -27.76
C GLU A 202 -7.67 -4.78 -27.85
N ASN A 203 -7.14 -5.97 -28.08
CA ASN A 203 -7.93 -7.21 -28.12
C ASN A 203 -8.40 -7.68 -26.73
N ARG A 204 -7.93 -7.05 -25.63
CA ARG A 204 -8.33 -7.30 -24.24
C ARG A 204 -9.25 -6.21 -23.69
N ARG A 205 -9.45 -5.13 -24.44
CA ARG A 205 -10.33 -4.04 -24.05
C ARG A 205 -11.79 -4.43 -24.31
N LYS A 206 -12.58 -4.43 -23.26
CA LYS A 206 -14.02 -4.66 -23.36
C LYS A 206 -14.72 -3.33 -23.65
N ILE A 207 -15.48 -3.27 -24.74
CA ILE A 207 -16.29 -2.09 -25.06
C ILE A 207 -17.52 -2.13 -24.16
N GLU A 208 -17.49 -1.35 -23.10
CA GLU A 208 -18.59 -1.21 -22.14
C GLU A 208 -18.59 0.20 -21.55
N ASP A 209 -19.72 0.61 -21.03
CA ASP A 209 -19.89 1.85 -20.30
C ASP A 209 -20.23 1.55 -18.84
N MET A 210 -19.73 2.35 -17.90
CA MET A 210 -20.05 2.29 -16.49
C MET A 210 -20.29 3.71 -15.98
N GLN A 211 -21.41 3.89 -15.29
CA GLN A 211 -21.72 5.16 -14.66
C GLN A 211 -20.65 5.55 -13.65
N PRO A 212 -20.45 6.87 -13.43
CA PRO A 212 -19.48 7.33 -12.45
C PRO A 212 -19.75 6.76 -11.05
N VAL A 213 -18.69 6.23 -10.42
CA VAL A 213 -18.70 5.73 -9.05
C VAL A 213 -17.65 6.52 -8.28
N THR A 214 -18.07 7.25 -7.25
CA THR A 214 -17.17 7.98 -6.35
C THR A 214 -16.77 7.06 -5.21
N LEU A 215 -15.46 6.91 -5.02
CA LEU A 215 -14.87 6.04 -4.00
C LEU A 215 -14.86 6.74 -2.64
N GLY A 216 -15.15 5.99 -1.59
CA GLY A 216 -15.01 6.46 -0.21
C GLY A 216 -13.55 6.63 0.20
N GLU A 217 -13.32 7.13 1.42
CA GLU A 217 -11.98 7.40 1.97
C GLU A 217 -11.10 6.15 2.14
N ASP A 218 -11.71 4.97 2.15
CA ASP A 218 -11.05 3.66 2.35
C ASP A 218 -11.35 2.69 1.20
N GLU A 219 -11.76 3.22 0.05
CA GLU A 219 -12.19 2.41 -1.08
C GLU A 219 -11.26 2.52 -2.27
N TYR A 220 -11.00 1.37 -2.89
CA TYR A 220 -10.15 1.21 -4.07
C TYR A 220 -10.95 0.54 -5.18
N PHE A 221 -10.77 1.04 -6.39
CA PHE A 221 -11.35 0.41 -7.57
C PHE A 221 -10.27 -0.43 -8.26
N VAL A 222 -10.50 -1.72 -8.35
CA VAL A 222 -9.53 -2.65 -8.93
C VAL A 222 -10.09 -3.31 -10.19
N MET A 223 -9.23 -3.51 -11.20
CA MET A 223 -9.62 -4.18 -12.45
C MET A 223 -8.58 -5.22 -12.85
N GLY A 224 -9.02 -6.23 -13.59
CA GLY A 224 -8.10 -7.13 -14.29
C GLY A 224 -7.61 -6.51 -15.60
N ASP A 225 -6.39 -6.81 -16.01
CA ASP A 225 -5.81 -6.32 -17.25
C ASP A 225 -6.52 -6.96 -18.47
N ASN A 226 -6.99 -8.19 -18.31
CA ASN A 226 -7.89 -8.82 -19.29
C ASN A 226 -9.34 -8.34 -19.09
N ARG A 227 -9.66 -7.15 -19.59
CA ARG A 227 -10.97 -6.49 -19.43
C ARG A 227 -12.16 -7.32 -19.90
N ILE A 228 -11.98 -8.16 -20.90
CA ILE A 228 -13.06 -9.03 -21.44
C ILE A 228 -13.32 -10.25 -20.57
N ASN A 229 -12.34 -10.67 -19.75
CA ASN A 229 -12.45 -11.87 -18.92
C ASN A 229 -11.94 -11.60 -17.49
N SER A 230 -12.51 -10.59 -16.85
CA SER A 230 -12.23 -10.29 -15.44
C SER A 230 -13.52 -9.99 -14.70
N LYS A 231 -13.73 -10.65 -13.59
CA LYS A 231 -14.70 -10.27 -12.57
C LYS A 231 -13.98 -9.40 -11.55
N ASP A 232 -14.28 -8.11 -11.54
CA ASP A 232 -13.57 -7.10 -10.76
C ASP A 232 -14.53 -6.01 -10.26
N SER A 233 -14.04 -4.86 -9.84
CA SER A 233 -14.86 -3.81 -9.23
C SER A 233 -16.01 -3.29 -10.11
N ARG A 234 -15.96 -3.53 -11.41
CA ARG A 234 -17.10 -3.26 -12.31
C ARG A 234 -18.35 -4.06 -11.92
N TYR A 235 -18.16 -5.23 -11.30
CA TYR A 235 -19.23 -6.18 -10.95
C TYR A 235 -19.41 -6.35 -9.45
N VAL A 236 -18.30 -6.26 -8.67
CA VAL A 236 -18.33 -6.50 -7.22
C VAL A 236 -18.35 -5.21 -6.41
N GLY A 237 -18.16 -4.07 -7.09
CA GLY A 237 -18.00 -2.77 -6.44
C GLY A 237 -16.58 -2.49 -5.95
N PRO A 238 -16.34 -1.31 -5.37
CA PRO A 238 -15.07 -0.96 -4.76
C PRO A 238 -14.69 -1.92 -3.62
N LEU A 239 -13.39 -2.09 -3.41
CA LEU A 239 -12.83 -2.88 -2.32
C LEU A 239 -12.36 -1.95 -1.21
N LYS A 240 -12.51 -2.38 0.04
CA LYS A 240 -11.92 -1.67 1.16
C LYS A 240 -10.42 -1.95 1.24
N ARG A 241 -9.71 -1.04 1.89
CA ARG A 241 -8.28 -1.20 2.15
C ARG A 241 -7.94 -2.55 2.80
N ASP A 242 -8.76 -2.99 3.76
CA ASP A 242 -8.57 -4.24 4.50
C ASP A 242 -8.76 -5.50 3.62
N ASP A 243 -9.45 -5.39 2.50
CA ASP A 243 -9.58 -6.48 1.53
C ASP A 243 -8.33 -6.64 0.64
N ILE A 244 -7.37 -5.68 0.70
CA ILE A 244 -6.12 -5.71 -0.06
C ILE A 244 -4.99 -6.26 0.82
N LEU A 245 -4.51 -7.46 0.48
CA LEU A 245 -3.56 -8.23 1.28
C LEU A 245 -2.11 -7.79 1.11
N GLY A 246 -1.74 -7.32 -0.08
CA GLY A 246 -0.37 -6.92 -0.39
C GLY A 246 -0.13 -6.67 -1.88
N LYS A 247 1.03 -6.10 -2.19
CA LYS A 247 1.50 -5.78 -3.55
C LYS A 247 2.29 -6.94 -4.13
N ALA A 248 1.94 -7.38 -5.33
CA ALA A 248 2.76 -8.31 -6.12
C ALA A 248 3.92 -7.52 -6.74
N VAL A 249 5.15 -7.83 -6.34
CA VAL A 249 6.33 -7.05 -6.75
C VAL A 249 7.24 -7.80 -7.71
N PHE A 250 7.20 -9.12 -7.68
CA PHE A 250 8.13 -9.92 -8.46
C PHE A 250 7.51 -11.26 -8.90
N LYS A 251 7.76 -11.66 -10.17
CA LYS A 251 7.40 -12.97 -10.70
C LYS A 251 8.57 -13.92 -10.42
N VAL A 252 8.35 -14.95 -9.62
CA VAL A 252 9.40 -15.92 -9.22
C VAL A 252 9.35 -17.23 -10.00
N TRP A 253 8.28 -17.46 -10.75
CA TRP A 253 8.10 -18.64 -11.58
C TRP A 253 7.17 -18.32 -12.76
N PRO A 254 7.41 -18.86 -13.97
CA PRO A 254 8.53 -19.74 -14.36
C PRO A 254 9.87 -18.98 -14.40
N PHE A 255 10.99 -19.72 -14.34
CA PHE A 255 12.33 -19.10 -14.21
C PHE A 255 12.76 -18.31 -15.45
N ASP A 256 12.25 -18.65 -16.62
CA ASP A 256 12.49 -17.92 -17.89
C ASP A 256 11.72 -16.59 -17.98
N GLU A 257 10.69 -16.41 -17.16
CA GLU A 257 9.91 -15.17 -17.05
C GLU A 257 10.16 -14.42 -15.72
N MET A 258 11.18 -14.84 -14.96
CA MET A 258 11.46 -14.24 -13.66
C MET A 258 11.85 -12.78 -13.81
N GLY A 259 11.20 -11.89 -13.05
CA GLY A 259 11.46 -10.46 -13.12
C GLY A 259 10.50 -9.62 -12.28
N GLN A 260 10.81 -8.33 -12.24
CA GLN A 260 9.93 -7.33 -11.66
C GLN A 260 8.65 -7.25 -12.49
N ILE A 261 7.52 -7.06 -11.81
CA ILE A 261 6.24 -6.90 -12.49
C ILE A 261 6.11 -5.43 -12.88
N GLU A 262 5.84 -5.16 -14.15
CA GLU A 262 5.66 -3.80 -14.67
C GLU A 262 4.32 -3.22 -14.21
N GLU A 263 4.37 -1.98 -13.74
CA GLU A 263 3.23 -1.19 -13.27
C GLU A 263 2.54 -0.44 -14.42
#